data_5a816c3ee0465645b1e6b8c9dd3bd84c
#
_entry.id   5a816c3ee0465645b1e6b8c9dd3bd84c
#
_cell.length_a   1.000
_cell.length_b   1.000
_cell.length_c   1.000
_cell.angle_alpha   90.00
_cell.angle_beta   90.00
_cell.angle_gamma   90.00
#
_symmetry.space_group_name_H-M   'P 1'
#
loop_
_entity.id
_entity.type
_entity.pdbx_description
1 polymer ?
#
loop_
_entity_poly.entity_id
_entity_poly.type
_entity_poly.pdbx_seq_one_letter_code
_entity_poly.pdbx_strand_id
1 'polypeptide(L)'
;MEDIRIKLTFNNKEIIVRMNDNKAAKDFIELLPLKLDFRDYAGTEKVSDLPKKLTKDGAPSGSKPSAGSFAYYSPWGNLAVFYKDFQYSNGLIILGETEAGLENLKDIDGEVKVEILQ
;
A
#
# COMPACT_ATOMS: atom_id res chain seq x y z
N MET A 1 15.51 -12.12 -9.83
CA MET A 1 14.09 -12.22 -9.45
C MET A 1 13.32 -11.12 -10.13
N GLU A 2 12.17 -11.45 -10.67
CA GLU A 2 11.34 -10.46 -11.35
C GLU A 2 10.63 -9.55 -10.34
N ASP A 3 10.60 -8.27 -10.67
CA ASP A 3 9.83 -7.32 -9.88
C ASP A 3 8.34 -7.50 -10.20
N ILE A 4 7.54 -7.52 -9.16
CA ILE A 4 6.09 -7.58 -9.31
C ILE A 4 5.54 -6.17 -9.14
N ARG A 5 4.64 -5.80 -10.05
CA ARG A 5 3.95 -4.52 -9.97
C ARG A 5 2.47 -4.75 -9.84
N ILE A 6 1.83 -3.85 -9.11
CA ILE A 6 0.37 -3.83 -8.97
C ILE A 6 -0.15 -2.51 -9.50
N LYS A 7 -1.42 -2.52 -9.89
CA LYS A 7 -2.08 -1.32 -10.39
C LYS A 7 -3.30 -1.01 -9.53
N LEU A 8 -3.39 0.24 -9.12
CA LEU A 8 -4.55 0.78 -8.45
C LEU A 8 -5.32 1.64 -9.45
N THR A 9 -6.62 1.37 -9.60
CA THR A 9 -7.46 2.09 -10.57
C THR A 9 -8.66 2.70 -9.86
N PHE A 10 -8.89 3.98 -10.10
CA PHE A 10 -10.04 4.71 -9.56
C PHE A 10 -10.29 5.97 -10.40
N ASN A 11 -11.55 6.31 -10.65
CA ASN A 11 -11.94 7.57 -11.32
C ASN A 11 -11.12 7.87 -12.59
N ASN A 12 -10.88 6.85 -13.42
CA ASN A 12 -10.07 6.96 -14.65
C ASN A 12 -8.60 7.33 -14.40
N LYS A 13 -8.11 7.12 -13.17
CA LYS A 13 -6.72 7.33 -12.79
C LYS A 13 -6.08 6.00 -12.48
N GLU A 14 -4.78 5.92 -12.69
CA GLU A 14 -4.00 4.71 -12.39
C GLU A 14 -2.77 5.06 -11.58
N ILE A 15 -2.43 4.14 -10.67
CA ILE A 15 -1.20 4.23 -9.87
C ILE A 15 -0.52 2.89 -9.99
N ILE A 16 0.78 2.90 -10.29
CA ILE A 16 1.59 1.68 -10.39
C ILE A 16 2.52 1.64 -9.20
N VAL A 17 2.51 0.52 -8.50
CA VAL A 17 3.36 0.28 -7.32
C VAL A 17 4.26 -0.89 -7.61
N ARG A 18 5.57 -0.69 -7.41
CA ARG A 18 6.53 -1.79 -7.49
C ARG A 18 6.62 -2.42 -6.11
N MET A 19 6.31 -3.72 -6.04
CA MET A 19 6.28 -4.43 -4.78
C MET A 19 7.66 -4.86 -4.33
N ASN A 20 7.90 -4.77 -3.03
CA ASN A 20 9.13 -5.28 -2.43
C ASN A 20 9.09 -6.81 -2.36
N ASP A 21 10.26 -7.41 -2.22
CA ASP A 21 10.39 -8.86 -2.09
C ASP A 21 10.49 -9.24 -0.62
N ASN A 22 9.35 -9.12 0.09
CA ASN A 22 9.27 -9.56 1.48
C ASN A 22 7.99 -10.37 1.68
N LYS A 23 7.89 -11.05 2.81
CA LYS A 23 6.78 -11.98 3.06
C LYS A 23 5.44 -11.27 3.14
N ALA A 24 5.38 -10.09 3.75
CA ALA A 24 4.14 -9.33 3.85
C ALA A 24 3.65 -8.89 2.47
N ALA A 25 4.57 -8.45 1.60
CA ALA A 25 4.20 -8.06 0.24
C ALA A 25 3.65 -9.27 -0.54
N LYS A 26 4.28 -10.44 -0.38
CA LYS A 26 3.80 -11.65 -1.04
C LYS A 26 2.41 -12.05 -0.55
N ASP A 27 2.16 -11.94 0.77
CA ASP A 27 0.83 -12.20 1.33
C ASP A 27 -0.21 -11.28 0.70
N PHE A 28 0.13 -9.99 0.55
CA PHE A 28 -0.80 -9.04 -0.05
C PHE A 28 -1.10 -9.39 -1.50
N ILE A 29 -0.06 -9.71 -2.26
CA ILE A 29 -0.21 -10.06 -3.68
C ILE A 29 -1.15 -11.25 -3.86
N GLU A 30 -1.10 -12.21 -2.95
CA GLU A 30 -1.96 -13.41 -3.02
C GLU A 30 -3.44 -13.08 -2.81
N LEU A 31 -3.77 -11.93 -2.25
CA LEU A 31 -5.16 -11.52 -2.07
C LEU A 31 -5.76 -10.91 -3.33
N LEU A 32 -4.94 -10.55 -4.30
CA LEU A 32 -5.39 -9.81 -5.48
C LEU A 32 -6.11 -10.72 -6.48
N PRO A 33 -7.08 -10.22 -7.23
CA PRO A 33 -7.55 -8.83 -7.25
C PRO A 33 -8.46 -8.49 -6.09
N LEU A 34 -8.46 -7.22 -5.70
CA LEU A 34 -9.28 -6.72 -4.59
C LEU A 34 -9.94 -5.41 -5.00
N LYS A 35 -11.08 -5.13 -4.38
CA LYS A 35 -11.65 -3.79 -4.33
C LYS A 35 -11.57 -3.32 -2.90
N LEU A 36 -10.94 -2.18 -2.69
CA LEU A 36 -10.73 -1.65 -1.35
C LEU A 36 -11.36 -0.26 -1.24
N ASP A 37 -11.83 0.06 -0.04
CA ASP A 37 -12.47 1.34 0.22
C ASP A 37 -11.52 2.19 1.03
N PHE A 38 -10.91 3.17 0.37
CA PHE A 38 -9.91 4.03 0.98
C PHE A 38 -10.52 5.32 1.51
N ARG A 39 -9.92 5.82 2.59
CA ARG A 39 -10.26 7.12 3.15
C ARG A 39 -8.98 7.82 3.58
N ASP A 40 -9.04 9.13 3.68
CA ASP A 40 -7.90 9.93 4.13
C ASP A 40 -7.71 9.75 5.64
N TYR A 41 -6.45 9.74 6.05
CA TYR A 41 -6.09 9.71 7.46
C TYR A 41 -5.06 10.78 7.74
N ALA A 42 -5.42 11.74 8.60
CA ALA A 42 -4.54 12.81 9.10
C ALA A 42 -3.90 13.68 8.01
N GLY A 43 -4.44 13.68 6.78
CA GLY A 43 -3.88 14.47 5.69
C GLY A 43 -2.50 14.02 5.22
N THR A 44 -2.15 12.76 5.50
CA THR A 44 -0.81 12.21 5.22
C THR A 44 -0.88 10.92 4.42
N GLU A 45 -1.91 10.11 4.66
CA GLU A 45 -2.00 8.79 4.06
C GLU A 45 -3.43 8.43 3.72
N LYS A 46 -3.57 7.47 2.82
CA LYS A 46 -4.85 6.86 2.48
C LYS A 46 -4.88 5.46 3.07
N VAL A 47 -5.93 5.15 3.81
CA VAL A 47 -6.01 3.87 4.54
C VAL A 47 -7.21 3.06 4.08
N SER A 48 -7.07 1.75 4.11
CA SER A 48 -8.15 0.81 3.81
C SER A 48 -7.97 -0.46 4.64
N ASP A 49 -9.06 -0.96 5.17
CA ASP A 49 -9.04 -2.26 5.83
C ASP A 49 -8.78 -3.36 4.80
N LEU A 50 -8.21 -4.46 5.25
CA LEU A 50 -7.97 -5.64 4.42
C LEU A 50 -8.86 -6.79 4.89
N PRO A 51 -9.23 -7.70 3.99
CA PRO A 51 -10.04 -8.86 4.36
C PRO A 51 -9.29 -9.86 5.23
N LYS A 52 -7.96 -9.77 5.28
CA LYS A 52 -7.11 -10.71 5.99
C LYS A 52 -5.86 -10.00 6.48
N LYS A 53 -5.38 -10.37 7.66
CA LYS A 53 -4.12 -9.85 8.19
C LYS A 53 -2.95 -10.42 7.40
N LEU A 54 -1.95 -9.58 7.17
CA LEU A 54 -0.72 -10.00 6.50
C LEU A 54 0.29 -10.49 7.53
N THR A 55 1.19 -11.38 7.10
CA THR A 55 2.24 -11.88 7.98
C THR A 55 3.21 -10.77 8.36
N LYS A 56 3.72 -10.82 9.58
CA LYS A 56 4.79 -9.94 10.07
C LYS A 56 6.13 -10.66 10.09
N ASP A 57 6.16 -11.90 9.62
CA ASP A 57 7.34 -12.74 9.69
C ASP A 57 8.50 -12.11 8.92
N GLY A 58 9.64 -11.94 9.59
CA GLY A 58 10.82 -11.34 8.99
C GLY A 58 10.76 -9.83 8.83
N ALA A 59 9.66 -9.19 9.27
CA ALA A 59 9.50 -7.74 9.11
C ALA A 59 10.29 -6.98 10.18
N PRO A 60 10.74 -5.75 9.87
CA PRO A 60 11.35 -4.91 10.89
C PRO A 60 10.31 -4.47 11.91
N SER A 61 10.77 -3.94 13.05
CA SER A 61 9.87 -3.47 14.11
C SER A 61 9.02 -2.28 13.68
N GLY A 62 9.45 -1.56 12.65
CA GLY A 62 8.73 -0.44 12.09
C GLY A 62 9.49 0.12 10.91
N SER A 63 8.97 1.20 10.35
CA SER A 63 9.57 1.83 9.16
C SER A 63 9.27 3.31 9.13
N LYS A 64 10.10 4.05 8.40
CA LYS A 64 9.86 5.46 8.12
C LYS A 64 9.34 5.59 6.69
N PRO A 65 8.07 5.95 6.50
CA PRO A 65 7.53 6.06 5.16
C PRO A 65 7.89 7.38 4.49
N SER A 66 7.83 7.38 3.17
CA SER A 66 7.97 8.60 2.37
C SER A 66 6.79 8.69 1.40
N ALA A 67 6.66 9.84 0.74
CA ALA A 67 5.61 10.00 -0.26
C ALA A 67 5.77 8.89 -1.31
N GLY A 68 4.69 8.14 -1.56
CA GLY A 68 4.70 7.01 -2.46
C GLY A 68 4.83 5.65 -1.78
N SER A 69 5.11 5.60 -0.48
CA SER A 69 5.22 4.33 0.23
C SER A 69 3.86 3.62 0.29
N PHE A 70 3.83 2.37 -0.14
CA PHE A 70 2.66 1.50 -0.07
C PHE A 70 2.92 0.54 1.08
N ALA A 71 2.19 0.71 2.17
CA ALA A 71 2.55 0.07 3.44
C ALA A 71 1.38 -0.61 4.11
N TYR A 72 1.71 -1.45 5.10
CA TYR A 72 0.75 -2.16 5.94
C TYR A 72 1.01 -1.77 7.40
N TYR A 73 -0.01 -1.24 8.06
CA TYR A 73 0.10 -0.88 9.47
C TYR A 73 -0.41 -2.05 10.31
N SER A 74 0.52 -2.86 10.81
CA SER A 74 0.17 -4.13 11.42
C SER A 74 -0.65 -4.02 12.71
N PRO A 75 -0.48 -2.98 13.56
CA PRO A 75 -1.32 -2.88 14.76
C PRO A 75 -2.82 -2.79 14.46
N TRP A 76 -3.20 -2.19 13.34
CA TRP A 76 -4.60 -2.07 12.95
C TRP A 76 -4.99 -3.02 11.83
N GLY A 77 -4.03 -3.66 11.18
CA GLY A 77 -4.31 -4.60 10.09
C GLY A 77 -4.81 -3.94 8.82
N ASN A 78 -4.42 -2.69 8.56
CA ASN A 78 -4.88 -1.97 7.38
C ASN A 78 -3.73 -1.56 6.47
N LEU A 79 -4.08 -1.29 5.20
CA LEU A 79 -3.15 -0.65 4.28
C LEU A 79 -3.02 0.83 4.61
N ALA A 80 -1.83 1.36 4.37
CA ALA A 80 -1.54 2.79 4.52
C ALA A 80 -0.69 3.21 3.32
N VAL A 81 -1.26 4.01 2.44
CA VAL A 81 -0.57 4.50 1.24
C VAL A 81 -0.26 5.96 1.46
N PHE A 82 1.02 6.28 1.58
CA PHE A 82 1.45 7.62 1.96
C PHE A 82 1.60 8.53 0.74
N TYR A 83 1.00 9.72 0.81
CA TYR A 83 1.20 10.73 -0.22
C TYR A 83 2.04 11.91 0.29
N LYS A 84 2.53 11.80 1.53
CA LYS A 84 3.49 12.73 2.13
C LYS A 84 4.50 11.94 2.94
N ASP A 85 5.67 12.51 3.15
CA ASP A 85 6.65 11.93 4.07
C ASP A 85 6.09 11.94 5.48
N PHE A 86 6.47 10.97 6.28
CA PHE A 86 6.03 10.88 7.66
C PHE A 86 7.16 10.32 8.52
N GLN A 87 6.97 10.37 9.83
CA GLN A 87 7.97 9.91 10.77
C GLN A 87 7.96 8.39 10.90
N TYR A 88 9.01 7.85 11.51
CA TYR A 88 9.09 6.42 11.81
C TYR A 88 7.86 5.98 12.61
N SER A 89 7.29 4.85 12.21
CA SER A 89 6.10 4.29 12.86
C SER A 89 6.34 2.83 13.23
N ASN A 90 6.14 2.49 14.51
CA ASN A 90 6.24 1.11 14.96
C ASN A 90 5.13 0.28 14.33
N GLY A 91 5.47 -0.92 13.87
CA GLY A 91 4.50 -1.82 13.27
C GLY A 91 4.19 -1.54 11.81
N LEU A 92 4.79 -0.52 11.22
CA LEU A 92 4.59 -0.22 9.81
C LEU A 92 5.54 -1.05 8.96
N ILE A 93 4.98 -1.75 7.98
CA ILE A 93 5.75 -2.60 7.06
C ILE A 93 5.59 -2.06 5.65
N ILE A 94 6.71 -1.68 5.01
CA ILE A 94 6.67 -1.19 3.64
C ILE A 94 6.51 -2.38 2.69
N LEU A 95 5.44 -2.36 1.90
CA LEU A 95 5.15 -3.42 0.92
C LEU A 95 5.67 -3.08 -0.46
N GLY A 96 5.83 -1.80 -0.78
CA GLY A 96 6.30 -1.37 -2.07
C GLY A 96 6.38 0.14 -2.17
N GLU A 97 6.75 0.62 -3.35
CA GLU A 97 6.90 2.05 -3.62
C GLU A 97 6.19 2.41 -4.92
N THR A 98 5.51 3.54 -4.91
CA THR A 98 4.81 4.03 -6.09
C THR A 98 5.83 4.38 -7.17
N GLU A 99 5.62 3.83 -8.36
CA GLU A 99 6.51 4.00 -9.50
C GLU A 99 5.94 4.99 -10.52
N ALA A 100 4.61 5.02 -10.65
CA ALA A 100 3.92 5.91 -11.57
C ALA A 100 2.60 6.34 -10.95
N GLY A 101 2.17 7.56 -11.25
CA GLY A 101 0.89 8.08 -10.75
C GLY A 101 0.97 8.65 -9.35
N LEU A 102 2.16 9.02 -8.89
CA LEU A 102 2.36 9.57 -7.55
C LEU A 102 1.43 10.76 -7.29
N GLU A 103 1.24 11.61 -8.30
CA GLU A 103 0.37 12.78 -8.18
C GLU A 103 -1.09 12.42 -7.95
N ASN A 104 -1.50 11.17 -8.24
CA ASN A 104 -2.88 10.72 -8.06
C ASN A 104 -3.17 10.20 -6.65
N LEU A 105 -2.14 9.97 -5.84
CA LEU A 105 -2.34 9.37 -4.52
C LEU A 105 -3.26 10.21 -3.63
N LYS A 106 -3.09 11.54 -3.65
CA LYS A 106 -3.89 12.43 -2.81
C LYS A 106 -5.38 12.43 -3.19
N ASP A 107 -5.69 11.98 -4.41
CA ASP A 107 -7.07 11.98 -4.92
C ASP A 107 -7.81 10.66 -4.62
N ILE A 108 -7.14 9.69 -4.02
CA ILE A 108 -7.80 8.43 -3.65
C ILE A 108 -8.88 8.73 -2.60
N ASP A 109 -10.11 8.28 -2.88
CA ASP A 109 -11.22 8.40 -1.96
C ASP A 109 -12.31 7.44 -2.41
N GLY A 110 -12.66 6.49 -1.55
CA GLY A 110 -13.65 5.48 -1.88
C GLY A 110 -13.05 4.25 -2.55
N GLU A 111 -13.80 3.65 -3.46
CA GLU A 111 -13.44 2.35 -4.03
C GLU A 111 -12.27 2.45 -4.99
N VAL A 112 -11.30 1.56 -4.79
CA VAL A 112 -10.12 1.42 -5.63
C VAL A 112 -9.98 -0.06 -6.00
N LYS A 113 -9.81 -0.33 -7.29
CA LYS A 113 -9.52 -1.68 -7.76
C LYS A 113 -8.01 -1.90 -7.74
N VAL A 114 -7.58 -2.99 -7.11
CA VAL A 114 -6.16 -3.33 -7.00
C VAL A 114 -5.94 -4.67 -7.66
N GLU A 115 -5.02 -4.71 -8.62
CA GLU A 115 -4.75 -5.94 -9.37
C GLU A 115 -3.28 -6.04 -9.75
N ILE A 116 -2.84 -7.27 -10.04
CA ILE A 116 -1.46 -7.49 -10.50
C ILE A 116 -1.35 -6.95 -11.92
N LEU A 117 -0.30 -6.18 -12.17
CA LEU A 117 -0.01 -5.65 -13.50
C LEU A 117 0.85 -6.65 -14.26
N GLN A 118 0.39 -7.04 -15.41
CA GLN A 118 1.11 -7.99 -16.28
C GLN A 118 1.53 -7.35 -17.59
#